data_0c9bf514e6f519fcc559904cc27952db
#
_entry.id   0c9bf514e6f519fcc559904cc27952db
#
_cell.length_a   1.000
_cell.length_b   1.000
_cell.length_c   1.000
_cell.angle_alpha   90.00
_cell.angle_beta   90.00
_cell.angle_gamma   90.00
#
_symmetry.space_group_name_H-M   'P 1'
#
loop_
_entity.id
_entity.type
_entity.pdbx_description
1 polymer ?
#
loop_
_entity_poly.entity_id
_entity_poly.type
_entity_poly.pdbx_seq_one_letter_code
_entity_poly.pdbx_strand_id
1 'polypeptide(L)'
;MDKQEIDKAAVIATLNRILETELAGVVRYTHYSLMIFGYNRIPIVSWMRGQATESLTHAQDAGEKVTQLGEHPSLSIGPLLETHRHDLGDILRESLEHEKNGLALYRELLNLVEGRSVFLEEYARRMVFEEETHVGEVEKMLRKPG
;
A
#
# COMPACT_ATOMS: atom_id res chain seq x y z
N MET A 1 13.67 24.01 -4.68
CA MET A 1 14.58 24.14 -3.52
C MET A 1 13.78 23.98 -2.24
N ASP A 2 14.32 23.23 -1.33
CA ASP A 2 13.67 23.00 -0.05
C ASP A 2 13.81 24.22 0.84
N LYS A 3 12.70 24.71 1.37
CA LYS A 3 12.68 25.91 2.20
C LYS A 3 12.91 25.61 3.68
N GLN A 4 12.66 24.38 4.08
CA GLN A 4 12.85 23.90 5.45
C GLN A 4 13.36 22.48 5.39
N GLU A 5 14.14 22.12 6.39
CA GLU A 5 14.58 20.73 6.51
C GLU A 5 13.39 19.83 6.85
N ILE A 6 13.44 18.60 6.40
CA ILE A 6 12.46 17.59 6.78
C ILE A 6 12.71 17.14 8.22
N ASP A 7 11.66 16.69 8.89
CA ASP A 7 11.77 15.95 10.13
C ASP A 7 12.21 14.52 9.78
N LYS A 8 13.50 14.30 9.70
CA LYS A 8 14.07 13.04 9.22
C LYS A 8 13.57 11.84 10.01
N ALA A 9 13.50 11.95 11.34
CA ALA A 9 13.05 10.84 12.18
C ALA A 9 11.60 10.46 11.87
N ALA A 10 10.72 11.45 11.71
CA ALA A 10 9.32 11.21 11.38
C ALA A 10 9.16 10.65 9.96
N VAL A 11 9.93 11.15 9.01
CA VAL A 11 9.91 10.66 7.62
C VAL A 11 10.35 9.20 7.56
N ILE A 12 11.44 8.85 8.23
CA ILE A 12 11.94 7.47 8.27
C ILE A 12 10.92 6.55 8.93
N ALA A 13 10.33 6.97 10.04
CA ALA A 13 9.30 6.15 10.72
C ALA A 13 8.11 5.89 9.80
N THR A 14 7.66 6.90 9.06
CA THR A 14 6.53 6.75 8.13
C THR A 14 6.91 5.87 6.94
N LEU A 15 8.08 6.06 6.35
CA LEU A 15 8.57 5.22 5.24
C LEU A 15 8.68 3.76 5.65
N ASN A 16 9.16 3.49 6.87
CA ASN A 16 9.24 2.12 7.36
C ASN A 16 7.86 1.51 7.59
N ARG A 17 6.88 2.29 8.05
CA ARG A 17 5.50 1.79 8.16
C ARG A 17 4.90 1.51 6.80
N ILE A 18 5.20 2.34 5.80
CA ILE A 18 4.79 2.10 4.41
C ILE A 18 5.40 0.78 3.92
N LEU A 19 6.70 0.60 4.11
CA LEU A 19 7.40 -0.64 3.74
C LEU A 19 6.72 -1.86 4.37
N GLU A 20 6.46 -1.82 5.66
CA GLU A 20 5.80 -2.91 6.39
C GLU A 20 4.40 -3.20 5.87
N THR A 21 3.63 -2.14 5.59
CA THR A 21 2.26 -2.26 5.08
C THR A 21 2.25 -2.84 3.67
N GLU A 22 3.18 -2.41 2.82
CA GLU A 22 3.28 -2.95 1.47
C GLU A 22 3.74 -4.41 1.47
N LEU A 23 4.65 -4.80 2.37
CA LEU A 23 5.01 -6.21 2.52
C LEU A 23 3.83 -7.04 3.02
N ALA A 24 3.04 -6.51 3.94
CA ALA A 24 1.79 -7.16 4.35
C ALA A 24 0.86 -7.33 3.15
N GLY A 25 0.82 -6.35 2.25
CA GLY A 25 0.04 -6.41 1.01
C GLY A 25 0.47 -7.58 0.12
N VAL A 26 1.78 -7.83 -0.01
CA VAL A 26 2.29 -8.98 -0.76
C VAL A 26 1.73 -10.28 -0.20
N VAL A 27 1.82 -10.45 1.11
CA VAL A 27 1.32 -11.65 1.79
C VAL A 27 -0.20 -11.77 1.66
N ARG A 28 -0.91 -10.68 1.92
CA ARG A 28 -2.39 -10.65 1.88
C ARG A 28 -2.92 -11.02 0.50
N TYR A 29 -2.45 -10.35 -0.55
CA TYR A 29 -2.95 -10.60 -1.90
C TYR A 29 -2.55 -11.97 -2.42
N THR A 30 -1.38 -12.45 -2.05
CA THR A 30 -0.97 -13.83 -2.36
C THR A 30 -1.93 -14.83 -1.68
N HIS A 31 -2.19 -14.63 -0.40
CA HIS A 31 -3.11 -15.48 0.36
C HIS A 31 -4.53 -15.44 -0.23
N TYR A 32 -5.05 -14.24 -0.51
CA TYR A 32 -6.37 -14.09 -1.12
C TYR A 32 -6.46 -14.85 -2.44
N SER A 33 -5.41 -14.79 -3.27
CA SER A 33 -5.41 -15.47 -4.56
C SER A 33 -5.58 -16.98 -4.42
N LEU A 34 -5.15 -17.54 -3.30
CA LEU A 34 -5.28 -18.97 -3.02
C LEU A 34 -6.69 -19.34 -2.53
N MET A 35 -7.45 -18.36 -2.05
CA MET A 35 -8.74 -18.57 -1.40
C MET A 35 -9.94 -18.27 -2.29
N ILE A 36 -9.72 -17.89 -3.55
CA ILE A 36 -10.81 -17.60 -4.48
C ILE A 36 -11.27 -18.88 -5.15
N PHE A 37 -12.54 -19.20 -5.00
CA PHE A 37 -13.15 -20.39 -5.60
C PHE A 37 -14.36 -19.98 -6.45
N GLY A 38 -14.72 -20.83 -7.39
CA GLY A 38 -15.90 -20.61 -8.21
C GLY A 38 -15.58 -20.06 -9.59
N TYR A 39 -16.61 -19.70 -10.34
CA TYR A 39 -16.48 -19.33 -11.74
C TYR A 39 -15.68 -18.05 -11.98
N ASN A 40 -15.60 -17.18 -11.00
CA ASN A 40 -14.88 -15.91 -11.12
C ASN A 40 -13.39 -16.02 -10.77
N ARG A 41 -12.94 -17.22 -10.45
CA ARG A 41 -11.57 -17.42 -9.93
C ARG A 41 -10.50 -16.90 -10.88
N ILE A 42 -10.56 -17.26 -12.16
CA ILE A 42 -9.45 -16.97 -13.08
C ILE A 42 -9.13 -15.49 -13.17
N PRO A 43 -10.06 -14.59 -13.51
CA PRO A 43 -9.75 -13.17 -13.59
C PRO A 43 -9.42 -12.54 -12.23
N ILE A 44 -10.08 -12.98 -11.16
CA ILE A 44 -9.86 -12.41 -9.83
C ILE A 44 -8.49 -12.81 -9.30
N VAL A 45 -8.08 -14.07 -9.45
CA VAL A 45 -6.76 -14.53 -9.03
C VAL A 45 -5.65 -13.77 -9.77
N SER A 46 -5.80 -13.57 -11.07
CA SER A 46 -4.85 -12.81 -11.87
C SER A 46 -4.71 -11.37 -11.33
N TRP A 47 -5.83 -10.72 -11.06
CA TRP A 47 -5.85 -9.37 -10.50
C TRP A 47 -5.17 -9.32 -9.12
N MET A 48 -5.50 -10.27 -8.24
CA MET A 48 -4.91 -10.34 -6.89
C MET A 48 -3.40 -10.53 -6.93
N ARG A 49 -2.92 -11.40 -7.80
CA ARG A 49 -1.47 -11.65 -7.95
C ARG A 49 -0.75 -10.44 -8.54
N GLY A 50 -1.43 -9.69 -9.41
CA GLY A 50 -0.93 -8.41 -9.91
C GLY A 50 -0.79 -7.39 -8.78
N GLN A 51 -1.76 -7.36 -7.86
CA GLN A 51 -1.69 -6.49 -6.68
C GLN A 51 -0.52 -6.88 -5.77
N ALA A 52 -0.28 -8.17 -5.58
CA ALA A 52 0.87 -8.63 -4.79
C ALA A 52 2.19 -8.16 -5.39
N THR A 53 2.34 -8.28 -6.71
CA THR A 53 3.54 -7.83 -7.43
C THR A 53 3.73 -6.32 -7.28
N GLU A 54 2.66 -5.55 -7.41
CA GLU A 54 2.70 -4.10 -7.28
C GLU A 54 3.06 -3.67 -5.85
N SER A 55 2.49 -4.35 -4.83
CA SER A 55 2.85 -4.09 -3.43
C SER A 55 4.34 -4.34 -3.18
N LEU A 56 4.92 -5.38 -3.79
CA LEU A 56 6.36 -5.64 -3.65
C LEU A 56 7.18 -4.50 -4.23
N THR A 57 6.82 -4.00 -5.40
CA THR A 57 7.48 -2.84 -6.02
C THR A 57 7.39 -1.62 -5.11
N HIS A 58 6.21 -1.35 -4.54
CA HIS A 58 6.01 -0.23 -3.62
C HIS A 58 6.84 -0.39 -2.34
N ALA A 59 6.96 -1.62 -1.83
CA ALA A 59 7.80 -1.90 -0.65
C ALA A 59 9.26 -1.58 -0.95
N GLN A 60 9.75 -2.02 -2.11
CA GLN A 60 11.11 -1.74 -2.54
C GLN A 60 11.36 -0.24 -2.69
N ASP A 61 10.42 0.49 -3.28
CA ASP A 61 10.53 1.94 -3.44
C ASP A 61 10.65 2.66 -2.09
N ALA A 62 9.83 2.27 -1.11
CA ALA A 62 9.91 2.86 0.23
C ALA A 62 11.24 2.53 0.90
N GLY A 63 11.67 1.27 0.82
CA GLY A 63 12.95 0.84 1.39
C GLY A 63 14.15 1.54 0.78
N GLU A 64 14.13 1.75 -0.54
CA GLU A 64 15.20 2.49 -1.24
C GLU A 64 15.32 3.91 -0.70
N LYS A 65 14.20 4.55 -0.38
CA LYS A 65 14.21 5.91 0.18
C LYS A 65 14.75 5.94 1.60
N VAL A 66 14.45 4.91 2.40
CA VAL A 66 15.01 4.79 3.75
C VAL A 66 16.54 4.72 3.68
N THR A 67 17.09 3.87 2.82
CA THR A 67 18.54 3.73 2.67
C THR A 67 19.17 4.97 2.05
N GLN A 68 18.48 5.63 1.12
CA GLN A 68 18.96 6.89 0.55
C GLN A 68 19.10 7.97 1.61
N LEU A 69 18.24 7.94 2.63
CA LEU A 69 18.33 8.86 3.76
C LEU A 69 19.35 8.43 4.82
N GLY A 70 20.05 7.32 4.57
CA GLY A 70 21.12 6.84 5.45
C GLY A 70 20.67 5.99 6.61
N GLU A 71 19.43 5.48 6.58
CA GLU A 71 18.88 4.71 7.67
C GLU A 71 18.64 3.25 7.26
N HIS A 72 18.26 2.43 8.22
CA HIS A 72 18.06 0.99 8.04
C HIS A 72 16.58 0.69 7.80
N PRO A 73 16.23 -0.03 6.71
CA PRO A 73 14.83 -0.41 6.47
C PRO A 73 14.34 -1.41 7.52
N SER A 74 13.05 -1.31 7.83
CA SER A 74 12.39 -2.24 8.75
C SER A 74 12.45 -3.67 8.23
N LEU A 75 12.61 -4.64 9.14
CA LEU A 75 12.50 -6.08 8.84
C LEU A 75 11.15 -6.65 9.27
N SER A 76 10.24 -5.81 9.76
CA SER A 76 8.91 -6.23 10.17
C SER A 76 7.93 -6.19 9.01
N ILE A 77 6.77 -6.81 9.19
CA ILE A 77 5.66 -6.69 8.26
C ILE A 77 4.44 -6.16 9.00
N GLY A 78 3.58 -5.45 8.30
CA GLY A 78 2.38 -4.85 8.88
C GLY A 78 1.28 -5.86 9.21
N PRO A 79 0.17 -5.39 9.78
CA PRO A 79 -0.94 -6.27 10.17
C PRO A 79 -1.53 -7.00 8.96
N LEU A 80 -1.81 -8.28 9.14
CA LEU A 80 -2.41 -9.09 8.08
C LEU A 80 -3.94 -9.01 8.07
N LEU A 81 -4.56 -8.57 9.15
CA LEU A 81 -6.02 -8.34 9.28
C LEU A 81 -6.87 -9.56 8.89
N GLU A 82 -6.36 -10.77 9.14
CA GLU A 82 -7.07 -11.99 8.76
C GLU A 82 -8.36 -12.15 9.55
N THR A 83 -9.49 -12.19 8.86
CA THR A 83 -10.82 -12.36 9.47
C THR A 83 -11.33 -13.79 9.37
N HIS A 84 -10.61 -14.66 8.64
CA HIS A 84 -11.04 -16.03 8.32
C HIS A 84 -12.35 -16.09 7.55
N ARG A 85 -12.72 -15.02 6.86
CA ARG A 85 -13.87 -14.94 5.97
C ARG A 85 -13.35 -14.89 4.54
N HIS A 86 -13.70 -15.89 3.75
CA HIS A 86 -13.11 -16.08 2.44
C HIS A 86 -14.12 -15.99 1.30
N ASP A 87 -15.31 -15.49 1.58
CA ASP A 87 -16.23 -15.06 0.55
C ASP A 87 -15.61 -13.87 -0.20
N LEU A 88 -15.80 -13.83 -1.52
CA LEU A 88 -15.16 -12.80 -2.35
C LEU A 88 -15.45 -11.38 -1.85
N GLY A 89 -16.70 -11.10 -1.49
CA GLY A 89 -17.06 -9.78 -0.96
C GLY A 89 -16.32 -9.45 0.33
N ASP A 90 -16.15 -10.42 1.23
CA ASP A 90 -15.42 -10.22 2.48
C ASP A 90 -13.94 -9.99 2.21
N ILE A 91 -13.35 -10.74 1.29
CA ILE A 91 -11.95 -10.54 0.88
C ILE A 91 -11.76 -9.13 0.30
N LEU A 92 -12.67 -8.69 -0.55
CA LEU A 92 -12.58 -7.34 -1.14
C LEU A 92 -12.75 -6.25 -0.10
N ARG A 93 -13.63 -6.42 0.89
CA ARG A 93 -13.79 -5.45 1.98
C ARG A 93 -12.54 -5.38 2.86
N GLU A 94 -11.93 -6.52 3.13
CA GLU A 94 -10.66 -6.59 3.87
C GLU A 94 -9.54 -5.91 3.08
N SER A 95 -9.47 -6.16 1.76
CA SER A 95 -8.52 -5.49 0.86
C SER A 95 -8.72 -3.97 0.87
N LEU A 96 -9.97 -3.53 0.84
CA LEU A 96 -10.29 -2.09 0.84
C LEU A 96 -9.76 -1.43 2.10
N GLU A 97 -9.95 -2.06 3.26
CA GLU A 97 -9.43 -1.51 4.50
C GLU A 97 -7.91 -1.43 4.49
N HIS A 98 -7.25 -2.46 3.99
CA HIS A 98 -5.79 -2.46 3.85
C HIS A 98 -5.33 -1.30 2.94
N GLU A 99 -5.98 -1.12 1.79
CA GLU A 99 -5.62 -0.04 0.86
C GLU A 99 -5.85 1.34 1.47
N LYS A 100 -6.93 1.51 2.23
CA LYS A 100 -7.18 2.79 2.93
C LYS A 100 -6.14 3.08 3.98
N ASN A 101 -5.67 2.05 4.70
CA ASN A 101 -4.59 2.21 5.68
C ASN A 101 -3.28 2.63 4.99
N GLY A 102 -2.98 2.02 3.85
CA GLY A 102 -1.81 2.40 3.05
C GLY A 102 -1.90 3.84 2.55
N LEU A 103 -3.07 4.23 2.04
CA LEU A 103 -3.31 5.59 1.57
C LEU A 103 -3.08 6.60 2.69
N ALA A 104 -3.56 6.31 3.90
CA ALA A 104 -3.36 7.20 5.05
C ALA A 104 -1.88 7.42 5.34
N LEU A 105 -1.06 6.37 5.23
CA LEU A 105 0.38 6.49 5.44
C LEU A 105 1.05 7.35 4.36
N TYR A 106 0.67 7.21 3.11
CA TYR A 106 1.21 8.03 2.03
C TYR A 106 0.80 9.51 2.19
N ARG A 107 -0.42 9.76 2.67
CA ARG A 107 -0.86 11.14 2.98
C ARG A 107 -0.08 11.72 4.15
N GLU A 108 0.20 10.91 5.16
CA GLU A 108 1.03 11.32 6.29
C GLU A 108 2.44 11.69 5.81
N LEU A 109 3.02 10.88 4.92
CA LEU A 109 4.32 11.18 4.34
C LEU A 109 4.28 12.50 3.57
N LEU A 110 3.25 12.69 2.74
CA LEU A 110 3.11 13.93 1.98
C LEU A 110 3.07 15.16 2.90
N ASN A 111 2.31 15.07 3.99
CA ASN A 111 2.26 16.17 4.96
C ASN A 111 3.62 16.48 5.59
N LEU A 112 4.45 15.48 5.77
CA LEU A 112 5.80 15.67 6.36
C LEU A 112 6.79 16.29 5.38
N VAL A 113 6.62 16.10 4.08
CA VAL A 113 7.64 16.48 3.10
C VAL A 113 7.22 17.61 2.17
N GLU A 114 5.93 17.93 2.13
CA GLU A 114 5.39 18.95 1.22
C GLU A 114 6.05 20.31 1.48
N GLY A 115 6.56 20.92 0.41
CA GLY A 115 7.25 22.19 0.49
C GLY A 115 8.64 22.12 1.11
N ARG A 116 9.15 20.91 1.42
CA ARG A 116 10.43 20.72 2.12
C ARG A 116 11.41 19.88 1.31
N SER A 117 10.92 18.81 0.69
CA SER A 117 11.73 17.95 -0.16
C SER A 117 10.96 17.67 -1.43
N VAL A 118 11.39 18.26 -2.53
CA VAL A 118 10.72 18.04 -3.83
C VAL A 118 10.77 16.56 -4.21
N PHE A 119 11.91 15.90 -3.98
CA PHE A 119 12.06 14.48 -4.29
C PHE A 119 11.02 13.61 -3.56
N LEU A 120 10.93 13.80 -2.24
CA LEU A 120 10.00 13.01 -1.42
C LEU A 120 8.55 13.45 -1.63
N GLU A 121 8.32 14.73 -1.88
CA GLU A 121 6.98 15.23 -2.19
C GLU A 121 6.44 14.62 -3.48
N GLU A 122 7.25 14.58 -4.56
CA GLU A 122 6.85 13.96 -5.81
C GLU A 122 6.50 12.48 -5.63
N TYR A 123 7.35 11.77 -4.90
CA TYR A 123 7.10 10.37 -4.57
C TYR A 123 5.76 10.21 -3.82
N ALA A 124 5.58 10.97 -2.75
CA ALA A 124 4.38 10.87 -1.92
C ALA A 124 3.11 11.24 -2.70
N ARG A 125 3.16 12.29 -3.53
CA ARG A 125 2.01 12.68 -4.36
C ARG A 125 1.62 11.60 -5.34
N ARG A 126 2.61 11.01 -6.03
CA ARG A 126 2.35 9.92 -6.97
C ARG A 126 1.73 8.73 -6.27
N MET A 127 2.23 8.39 -5.07
CA MET A 127 1.70 7.25 -4.34
C MET A 127 0.29 7.49 -3.80
N VAL A 128 -0.03 8.71 -3.37
CA VAL A 128 -1.40 9.07 -3.01
C VAL A 128 -2.32 8.88 -4.22
N PHE A 129 -1.90 9.34 -5.39
CA PHE A 129 -2.67 9.18 -6.62
C PHE A 129 -2.91 7.70 -6.94
N GLU A 130 -1.86 6.88 -6.90
CA GLU A 130 -1.98 5.45 -7.21
C GLU A 130 -2.86 4.73 -6.20
N GLU A 131 -2.70 5.01 -4.90
CA GLU A 131 -3.51 4.36 -3.87
C GLU A 131 -4.98 4.78 -3.92
N GLU A 132 -5.27 6.05 -4.21
CA GLU A 132 -6.66 6.48 -4.40
C GLU A 132 -7.29 5.79 -5.61
N THR A 133 -6.50 5.55 -6.66
CA THR A 133 -6.96 4.79 -7.81
C THR A 133 -7.31 3.35 -7.42
N HIS A 134 -6.46 2.70 -6.62
CA HIS A 134 -6.72 1.34 -6.12
C HIS A 134 -7.97 1.29 -5.24
N VAL A 135 -8.09 2.21 -4.30
CA VAL A 135 -9.27 2.29 -3.44
C VAL A 135 -10.53 2.42 -4.30
N GLY A 136 -10.50 3.31 -5.30
CA GLY A 136 -11.62 3.50 -6.21
C GLY A 136 -11.99 2.24 -6.98
N GLU A 137 -10.99 1.47 -7.44
CA GLU A 137 -11.24 0.23 -8.16
C GLU A 137 -11.89 -0.83 -7.26
N VAL A 138 -11.39 -1.00 -6.03
CA VAL A 138 -11.98 -1.98 -5.11
C VAL A 138 -13.41 -1.56 -4.72
N GLU A 139 -13.64 -0.27 -4.53
CA GLU A 139 -14.98 0.24 -4.26
C GLU A 139 -15.93 -0.06 -5.41
N LYS A 140 -15.47 0.08 -6.65
CA LYS A 140 -16.27 -0.27 -7.82
C LYS A 140 -16.59 -1.78 -7.88
N MET A 141 -15.62 -2.62 -7.49
CA MET A 141 -15.84 -4.07 -7.45
C MET A 141 -16.89 -4.45 -6.40
N LEU A 142 -17.01 -3.68 -5.33
CA LEU A 142 -18.00 -3.90 -4.27
C LEU A 142 -19.36 -3.29 -4.57
N ARG A 143 -19.45 -2.43 -5.57
CA ARG A 143 -20.69 -1.77 -5.94
C ARG A 143 -21.58 -2.74 -6.71
N LYS A 144 -22.89 -2.61 -6.53
CA LYS A 144 -23.84 -3.44 -7.30
C LYS A 144 -23.73 -3.14 -8.78
N PRO A 145 -23.82 -4.16 -9.67
CA PRO A 145 -23.90 -3.93 -11.10
C PRO A 145 -25.08 -3.01 -11.41
N GLY A 146 -24.84 -2.02 -12.25
CA GLY A 146 -25.82 -1.02 -12.63
C GLY A 146 -26.80 -1.47 -13.68
#